data_ee080850a182997c9d131dc2f1fb435a
#
_entry.id   ee080850a182997c9d131dc2f1fb435a
#
_cell.length_a   1.000
_cell.length_b   1.000
_cell.length_c   1.000
_cell.angle_alpha   90.00
_cell.angle_beta   90.00
_cell.angle_gamma   90.00
#
_symmetry.space_group_name_H-M   'P 1'
#
loop_
_entity.id
_entity.type
_entity.pdbx_description
1 polymer ?
#
loop_
_entity_poly.entity_id
_entity_poly.type
_entity_poly.pdbx_seq_one_letter_code
_entity_poly.pdbx_strand_id
1 'polypeptide(L)'
;LTYGSVEGNVAFGTLTTISESPLQFGLLYTGSDDGIIHLSKDGGISWNIISSQLPQNLWVSRIKASQFKKERVYATLNGYRNDDFKPYVYLSDDNGVSWQEISGNLPQSPVNVILEDTENENLLFVGTDNGLFVSLDKGKTWIDFSSEMPNVAVHDLVIQPKAKELIVGTHGRSLYKV
;
A
#
# COMPACT_ATOMS: atom_id res chain seq x y z
N LEU A 1 4.09 14.90 16.44
CA LEU A 1 3.05 15.23 17.42
C LEU A 1 2.41 13.92 17.87
N THR A 2 2.80 13.45 19.03
CA THR A 2 2.22 12.28 19.68
C THR A 2 0.81 12.60 20.14
N TYR A 3 -0.17 11.92 19.61
CA TYR A 3 -1.53 11.93 20.09
C TYR A 3 -1.60 11.13 21.40
N GLY A 4 -1.80 11.82 22.51
CA GLY A 4 -2.21 11.26 23.80
C GLY A 4 -1.29 10.19 24.40
N SER A 5 -1.23 10.14 25.71
CA SER A 5 -0.61 9.04 26.43
C SER A 5 -1.38 7.75 26.17
N VAL A 6 -0.90 6.95 25.23
CA VAL A 6 -1.38 5.58 25.06
C VAL A 6 -0.77 4.79 26.23
N GLU A 7 -1.59 4.25 27.11
CA GLU A 7 -1.16 3.25 28.08
C GLU A 7 -0.69 2.02 27.30
N GLY A 8 0.61 1.84 27.25
CA GLY A 8 1.30 0.78 26.51
C GLY A 8 2.39 1.34 25.60
N ASN A 9 3.49 0.61 25.46
CA ASN A 9 4.66 0.98 24.64
C ASN A 9 4.41 0.96 23.12
N VAL A 10 3.29 1.47 22.64
CA VAL A 10 3.03 1.59 21.20
C VAL A 10 3.40 3.01 20.78
N ALA A 11 4.52 3.15 20.08
CA ALA A 11 4.89 4.40 19.46
C ALA A 11 3.80 4.76 18.41
N PHE A 12 3.35 6.01 18.42
CA PHE A 12 2.43 6.56 17.44
C PHE A 12 3.18 7.61 16.62
N GLY A 13 3.01 7.60 15.29
CA GLY A 13 3.84 8.40 14.37
C GLY A 13 5.09 7.66 13.90
N THR A 14 5.10 6.31 14.00
CA THR A 14 6.19 5.48 13.50
C THR A 14 6.09 5.31 11.99
N LEU A 15 7.21 5.53 11.28
CA LEU A 15 7.28 5.22 9.84
C LEU A 15 7.14 3.71 9.63
N THR A 16 6.18 3.33 8.81
CA THR A 16 5.83 1.94 8.51
C THR A 16 6.24 1.53 7.10
N THR A 17 6.36 2.50 6.21
CA THR A 17 6.65 2.25 4.79
C THR A 17 7.40 3.41 4.17
N ILE A 18 8.26 3.09 3.21
CA ILE A 18 8.98 4.05 2.36
C ILE A 18 9.01 3.55 0.93
N SER A 19 8.90 4.45 -0.02
CA SER A 19 9.06 4.14 -1.44
C SER A 19 9.79 5.27 -2.16
N GLU A 20 10.84 4.94 -2.89
CA GLU A 20 11.46 5.86 -3.85
C GLU A 20 10.88 5.61 -5.24
N SER A 21 10.69 6.69 -6.00
CA SER A 21 10.28 6.56 -7.41
C SER A 21 11.42 5.96 -8.24
N PRO A 22 11.18 4.87 -8.98
CA PRO A 22 12.19 4.33 -9.90
C PRO A 22 12.45 5.23 -11.10
N LEU A 23 11.58 6.22 -11.35
CA LEU A 23 11.65 7.14 -12.49
C LEU A 23 12.30 8.47 -12.15
N GLN A 24 12.50 8.78 -10.85
CA GLN A 24 13.15 10.02 -10.43
C GLN A 24 13.87 9.80 -9.10
N PHE A 25 15.21 9.88 -9.14
CA PHE A 25 16.03 9.86 -7.94
C PHE A 25 15.64 10.99 -6.96
N GLY A 26 15.55 10.64 -5.68
CA GLY A 26 15.21 11.58 -4.61
C GLY A 26 13.73 11.96 -4.52
N LEU A 27 12.85 11.38 -5.34
CA LEU A 27 11.40 11.47 -5.17
C LEU A 27 10.97 10.36 -4.21
N LEU A 28 10.76 10.72 -2.94
CA LEU A 28 10.53 9.80 -1.84
C LEU A 28 9.14 9.97 -1.25
N TYR A 29 8.51 8.87 -0.90
CA TYR A 29 7.25 8.82 -0.17
C TYR A 29 7.43 8.02 1.10
N THR A 30 6.86 8.48 2.22
CA THR A 30 6.82 7.72 3.47
C THR A 30 5.40 7.69 4.02
N GLY A 31 5.07 6.63 4.73
CA GLY A 31 3.81 6.50 5.45
C GLY A 31 4.05 6.06 6.89
N SER A 32 3.17 6.47 7.79
CA SER A 32 3.27 6.20 9.22
C SER A 32 2.00 5.57 9.78
N ASP A 33 2.08 5.07 11.01
CA ASP A 33 0.99 4.35 11.67
C ASP A 33 -0.14 5.26 12.19
N ASP A 34 0.05 6.58 12.11
CA ASP A 34 -0.95 7.62 12.40
C ASP A 34 -1.72 8.10 11.15
N GLY A 35 -1.45 7.53 9.97
CA GLY A 35 -2.12 7.86 8.71
C GLY A 35 -1.49 9.00 7.93
N ILE A 36 -0.34 9.49 8.37
CA ILE A 36 0.33 10.58 7.66
C ILE A 36 1.22 10.04 6.55
N ILE A 37 1.06 10.60 5.35
CA ILE A 37 1.92 10.34 4.20
C ILE A 37 2.70 11.62 3.88
N HIS A 38 4.01 11.48 3.79
CA HIS A 38 4.90 12.57 3.40
C HIS A 38 5.52 12.31 2.03
N LEU A 39 5.77 13.38 1.32
CA LEU A 39 6.47 13.45 0.05
C LEU A 39 7.70 14.33 0.18
N SER A 40 8.84 13.83 -0.28
CA SER A 40 10.04 14.62 -0.56
C SER A 40 10.34 14.59 -2.07
N LYS A 41 10.75 15.72 -2.63
CA LYS A 41 11.16 15.85 -4.05
C LYS A 41 12.65 16.17 -4.18
N ASP A 42 13.38 16.22 -3.08
CA ASP A 42 14.76 16.70 -2.97
C ASP A 42 15.66 15.74 -2.18
N GLY A 43 15.37 14.46 -2.22
CA GLY A 43 16.18 13.43 -1.56
C GLY A 43 16.05 13.40 -0.05
N GLY A 44 14.93 13.88 0.50
CA GLY A 44 14.66 13.85 1.95
C GLY A 44 15.08 15.12 2.69
N ILE A 45 15.49 16.19 1.99
CA ILE A 45 15.86 17.45 2.61
C ILE A 45 14.62 18.19 3.13
N SER A 46 13.54 18.19 2.32
CA SER A 46 12.24 18.74 2.74
C SER A 46 11.11 17.74 2.53
N TRP A 47 10.05 17.87 3.37
CA TRP A 47 8.92 16.96 3.38
C TRP A 47 7.59 17.72 3.44
N ASN A 48 6.65 17.31 2.62
CA ASN A 48 5.29 17.85 2.57
C ASN A 48 4.27 16.76 2.88
N ILE A 49 3.27 17.07 3.69
CA ILE A 49 2.15 16.15 3.95
C ILE A 49 1.23 16.13 2.74
N ILE A 50 0.90 14.93 2.27
CA ILE A 50 0.04 14.70 1.11
C ILE A 50 -1.20 13.83 1.42
N SER A 51 -1.43 13.47 2.67
CA SER A 51 -2.54 12.60 3.11
C SER A 51 -3.77 13.34 3.64
N SER A 52 -3.87 14.66 3.49
CA SER A 52 -4.95 15.46 4.09
C SER A 52 -6.37 15.10 3.60
N GLN A 53 -6.48 14.49 2.43
CA GLN A 53 -7.75 14.02 1.84
C GLN A 53 -8.07 12.56 2.17
N LEU A 54 -7.13 11.83 2.77
CA LEU A 54 -7.31 10.43 3.14
C LEU A 54 -7.93 10.28 4.53
N PRO A 55 -8.52 9.12 4.85
CA PRO A 55 -8.95 8.82 6.20
C PRO A 55 -7.81 8.98 7.19
N GLN A 56 -8.07 9.68 8.29
CA GLN A 56 -7.06 9.97 9.31
C GLN A 56 -7.02 8.88 10.39
N ASN A 57 -5.88 8.76 11.07
CA ASN A 57 -5.66 7.81 12.17
C ASN A 57 -5.76 6.33 11.76
N LEU A 58 -5.57 6.02 10.48
CA LEU A 58 -5.42 4.66 9.99
C LEU A 58 -3.96 4.40 9.64
N TRP A 59 -3.46 3.24 9.99
CA TRP A 59 -2.10 2.86 9.67
C TRP A 59 -1.87 2.84 8.15
N VAL A 60 -0.89 3.59 7.64
CA VAL A 60 -0.43 3.48 6.25
C VAL A 60 0.32 2.15 6.11
N SER A 61 -0.35 1.13 5.62
CA SER A 61 0.23 -0.21 5.51
C SER A 61 1.24 -0.31 4.37
N ARG A 62 1.01 0.40 3.25
CA ARG A 62 1.96 0.47 2.14
C ARG A 62 1.83 1.78 1.39
N ILE A 63 2.99 2.33 0.99
CA ILE A 63 3.10 3.36 -0.05
C ILE A 63 3.95 2.80 -1.19
N LYS A 64 3.56 3.01 -2.44
CA LYS A 64 4.27 2.49 -3.60
C LYS A 64 4.27 3.51 -4.74
N ALA A 65 5.45 4.01 -5.10
CA ALA A 65 5.65 4.82 -6.29
C ALA A 65 5.51 3.96 -7.55
N SER A 66 4.84 4.48 -8.57
CA SER A 66 4.64 3.79 -9.85
C SER A 66 5.93 3.65 -10.63
N GLN A 67 6.02 2.58 -11.41
CA GLN A 67 7.10 2.33 -12.37
C GLN A 67 6.82 2.93 -13.76
N PHE A 68 5.59 3.38 -14.01
CA PHE A 68 5.15 3.86 -15.33
C PHE A 68 4.96 5.36 -15.38
N LYS A 69 4.57 5.99 -14.28
CA LYS A 69 4.29 7.42 -14.22
C LYS A 69 4.93 8.02 -12.96
N LYS A 70 5.81 8.99 -13.16
CA LYS A 70 6.58 9.63 -12.09
C LYS A 70 5.72 10.24 -10.98
N GLU A 71 4.61 10.86 -11.36
CA GLU A 71 3.67 11.51 -10.43
C GLU A 71 2.70 10.54 -9.77
N ARG A 72 2.69 9.26 -10.19
CA ARG A 72 1.77 8.26 -9.65
C ARG A 72 2.31 7.61 -8.41
N VAL A 73 1.44 7.50 -7.43
CA VAL A 73 1.69 6.80 -6.17
C VAL A 73 0.43 6.09 -5.70
N TYR A 74 0.61 4.91 -5.15
CA TYR A 74 -0.43 4.10 -4.52
C TYR A 74 -0.26 4.14 -3.02
N ALA A 75 -1.37 4.16 -2.28
CA ALA A 75 -1.38 4.06 -0.82
C ALA A 75 -2.43 3.06 -0.37
N THR A 76 -2.08 2.23 0.62
CA THR A 76 -3.04 1.40 1.33
C THR A 76 -3.08 1.79 2.80
N LEU A 77 -4.28 1.81 3.37
CA LEU A 77 -4.49 2.06 4.78
C LEU A 77 -5.14 0.85 5.43
N ASN A 78 -4.81 0.62 6.68
CA ASN A 78 -5.30 -0.52 7.46
C ASN A 78 -5.93 -0.02 8.76
N GLY A 79 -7.22 -0.29 8.93
CA GLY A 79 -8.01 0.13 10.09
C GLY A 79 -8.17 -0.95 11.15
N TYR A 80 -7.53 -2.09 11.05
CA TYR A 80 -7.68 -3.23 11.96
C TYR A 80 -7.59 -2.83 13.45
N ARG A 81 -6.67 -1.94 13.79
CA ARG A 81 -6.48 -1.46 15.17
C ARG A 81 -7.65 -0.65 15.72
N ASN A 82 -8.55 -0.19 14.84
CA ASN A 82 -9.71 0.62 15.16
C ASN A 82 -11.03 -0.14 14.89
N ASP A 83 -10.99 -1.49 14.79
CA ASP A 83 -12.11 -2.34 14.41
C ASP A 83 -12.75 -1.94 13.06
N ASP A 84 -11.97 -1.32 12.19
CA ASP A 84 -12.38 -0.94 10.83
C ASP A 84 -11.74 -1.90 9.82
N PHE A 85 -12.58 -2.76 9.23
CA PHE A 85 -12.17 -3.81 8.29
C PHE A 85 -12.40 -3.43 6.82
N LYS A 86 -12.68 -2.16 6.53
CA LYS A 86 -12.84 -1.72 5.14
C LYS A 86 -11.52 -1.84 4.39
N PRO A 87 -11.56 -2.22 3.10
CA PRO A 87 -10.39 -2.14 2.25
C PRO A 87 -10.14 -0.68 1.86
N TYR A 88 -8.96 -0.19 2.13
CA TYR A 88 -8.55 1.16 1.77
C TYR A 88 -7.40 1.10 0.79
N VAL A 89 -7.68 1.38 -0.48
CA VAL A 89 -6.69 1.44 -1.57
C VAL A 89 -6.89 2.72 -2.34
N TYR A 90 -5.84 3.51 -2.45
CA TYR A 90 -5.86 4.81 -3.10
C TYR A 90 -4.79 4.94 -4.16
N LEU A 91 -5.10 5.68 -5.21
CA LEU A 91 -4.23 6.09 -6.30
C LEU A 91 -4.19 7.62 -6.37
N SER A 92 -3.00 8.16 -6.50
CA SER A 92 -2.79 9.54 -6.92
C SER A 92 -1.98 9.56 -8.21
N ASP A 93 -2.36 10.40 -9.16
CA ASP A 93 -1.65 10.63 -10.43
C ASP A 93 -0.94 12.00 -10.48
N ASP A 94 -0.85 12.70 -9.33
CA ASP A 94 -0.37 14.08 -9.20
C ASP A 94 0.50 14.32 -7.95
N ASN A 95 1.26 13.30 -7.52
CA ASN A 95 2.10 13.33 -6.32
C ASN A 95 1.32 13.57 -5.02
N GLY A 96 0.10 13.04 -4.91
CA GLY A 96 -0.71 13.13 -3.69
C GLY A 96 -1.47 14.45 -3.52
N VAL A 97 -1.56 15.28 -4.56
CA VAL A 97 -2.41 16.48 -4.54
C VAL A 97 -3.89 16.08 -4.53
N SER A 98 -4.24 15.04 -5.28
CA SER A 98 -5.56 14.40 -5.25
C SER A 98 -5.45 12.89 -5.13
N TRP A 99 -6.44 12.27 -4.51
CA TRP A 99 -6.51 10.83 -4.31
C TRP A 99 -7.83 10.27 -4.82
N GLN A 100 -7.74 9.18 -5.56
CA GLN A 100 -8.88 8.40 -6.01
C GLN A 100 -8.91 7.07 -5.24
N GLU A 101 -10.04 6.73 -4.64
CA GLU A 101 -10.25 5.42 -4.09
C GLU A 101 -10.39 4.40 -5.21
N ILE A 102 -9.64 3.31 -5.12
CA ILE A 102 -9.63 2.20 -6.09
C ILE A 102 -9.87 0.85 -5.41
N SER A 103 -10.53 0.84 -4.26
CA SER A 103 -10.90 -0.38 -3.52
C SER A 103 -11.93 -1.23 -4.26
N GLY A 104 -12.76 -0.61 -5.12
CA GLY A 104 -13.72 -1.28 -6.00
C GLY A 104 -14.61 -2.28 -5.25
N ASN A 105 -14.57 -3.52 -5.72
CA ASN A 105 -15.33 -4.66 -5.19
C ASN A 105 -14.49 -5.56 -4.24
N LEU A 106 -13.40 -5.05 -3.67
CA LEU A 106 -12.67 -5.80 -2.64
C LEU A 106 -13.59 -6.14 -1.46
N PRO A 107 -13.43 -7.34 -0.87
CA PRO A 107 -14.20 -7.71 0.31
C PRO A 107 -13.84 -6.85 1.52
N GLN A 108 -14.67 -6.89 2.56
CA GLN A 108 -14.38 -6.28 3.85
C GLN A 108 -13.19 -7.00 4.50
N SER A 109 -12.01 -6.52 4.22
CA SER A 109 -10.74 -7.06 4.72
C SER A 109 -9.67 -5.98 4.71
N PRO A 110 -8.93 -5.77 5.80
CA PRO A 110 -7.83 -4.81 5.85
C PRO A 110 -6.80 -5.09 4.76
N VAL A 111 -6.30 -4.04 4.13
CA VAL A 111 -5.29 -4.14 3.08
C VAL A 111 -3.91 -3.90 3.67
N ASN A 112 -2.98 -4.81 3.42
CA ASN A 112 -1.62 -4.78 3.96
C ASN A 112 -0.59 -4.32 2.94
N VAL A 113 -0.81 -4.62 1.66
CA VAL A 113 0.17 -4.36 0.61
C VAL A 113 -0.51 -4.13 -0.74
N ILE A 114 0.08 -3.25 -1.54
CA ILE A 114 -0.22 -3.08 -2.97
C ILE A 114 1.07 -3.16 -3.77
N LEU A 115 0.99 -3.78 -4.93
CA LEU A 115 2.08 -3.90 -5.89
C LEU A 115 1.57 -3.63 -7.31
N GLU A 116 2.27 -2.75 -8.04
CA GLU A 116 2.08 -2.54 -9.48
C GLU A 116 2.98 -3.52 -10.23
N ASP A 117 2.45 -4.15 -11.28
CA ASP A 117 3.23 -5.02 -12.16
C ASP A 117 4.38 -4.25 -12.83
N THR A 118 5.44 -4.95 -13.23
CA THR A 118 6.64 -4.32 -13.79
C THR A 118 6.55 -4.02 -15.29
N GLU A 119 5.57 -4.58 -16.00
CA GLU A 119 5.43 -4.46 -17.45
C GLU A 119 4.06 -3.95 -17.90
N ASN A 120 3.05 -4.02 -17.01
CA ASN A 120 1.68 -3.62 -17.32
C ASN A 120 1.11 -2.71 -16.23
N GLU A 121 0.97 -1.42 -16.53
CA GLU A 121 0.44 -0.42 -15.58
C GLU A 121 -1.02 -0.65 -15.14
N ASN A 122 -1.78 -1.51 -15.86
CA ASN A 122 -3.14 -1.85 -15.48
C ASN A 122 -3.24 -3.03 -14.52
N LEU A 123 -2.13 -3.78 -14.38
CA LEU A 123 -2.05 -4.97 -13.53
C LEU A 123 -1.57 -4.58 -12.14
N LEU A 124 -2.46 -4.73 -11.17
CA LEU A 124 -2.18 -4.46 -9.77
C LEU A 124 -2.48 -5.70 -8.92
N PHE A 125 -1.72 -5.88 -7.86
CA PHE A 125 -1.94 -6.91 -6.85
C PHE A 125 -2.15 -6.25 -5.49
N VAL A 126 -3.10 -6.76 -4.69
CA VAL A 126 -3.26 -6.36 -3.29
C VAL A 126 -3.30 -7.59 -2.39
N GLY A 127 -2.58 -7.52 -1.28
CA GLY A 127 -2.64 -8.47 -0.20
C GLY A 127 -3.51 -7.92 0.92
N THR A 128 -4.45 -8.73 1.37
CA THR A 128 -5.37 -8.44 2.47
C THR A 128 -5.20 -9.45 3.60
N ASP A 129 -5.92 -9.26 4.71
CA ASP A 129 -5.96 -10.27 5.78
C ASP A 129 -6.62 -11.59 5.35
N ASN A 130 -7.37 -11.59 4.25
CA ASN A 130 -8.12 -12.74 3.74
C ASN A 130 -7.62 -13.28 2.40
N GLY A 131 -6.44 -12.88 1.94
CA GLY A 131 -5.85 -13.42 0.72
C GLY A 131 -5.31 -12.38 -0.25
N LEU A 132 -5.06 -12.83 -1.48
CA LEU A 132 -4.49 -12.08 -2.58
C LEU A 132 -5.56 -11.76 -3.63
N PHE A 133 -5.57 -10.52 -4.11
CA PHE A 133 -6.46 -10.07 -5.18
C PHE A 133 -5.65 -9.42 -6.30
N VAL A 134 -6.14 -9.57 -7.53
CA VAL A 134 -5.56 -8.99 -8.74
C VAL A 134 -6.56 -8.09 -9.44
N SER A 135 -6.10 -6.97 -9.95
CA SER A 135 -6.85 -6.10 -10.86
C SER A 135 -6.15 -6.04 -12.21
N LEU A 136 -6.92 -6.13 -13.30
CA LEU A 136 -6.44 -6.02 -14.68
C LEU A 136 -6.80 -4.66 -15.30
N ASP A 137 -7.43 -3.77 -14.53
CA ASP A 137 -8.01 -2.51 -14.98
C ASP A 137 -7.66 -1.32 -14.08
N LYS A 138 -6.46 -1.37 -13.46
CA LYS A 138 -5.91 -0.33 -12.60
C LYS A 138 -6.77 -0.08 -11.35
N GLY A 139 -7.28 -1.15 -10.75
CA GLY A 139 -8.01 -1.10 -9.48
C GLY A 139 -9.50 -0.75 -9.61
N LYS A 140 -10.08 -0.73 -10.81
CA LYS A 140 -11.52 -0.55 -10.97
C LYS A 140 -12.30 -1.79 -10.51
N THR A 141 -11.77 -2.97 -10.85
CA THR A 141 -12.31 -4.26 -10.39
C THR A 141 -11.20 -5.16 -9.88
N TRP A 142 -11.54 -6.00 -8.90
CA TRP A 142 -10.63 -6.93 -8.26
C TRP A 142 -11.16 -8.35 -8.35
N ILE A 143 -10.27 -9.30 -8.60
CA ILE A 143 -10.53 -10.75 -8.74
C ILE A 143 -9.73 -11.46 -7.66
N ASP A 144 -10.34 -12.42 -6.97
CA ASP A 144 -9.63 -13.30 -6.03
C ASP A 144 -8.57 -14.12 -6.78
N PHE A 145 -7.35 -14.03 -6.31
CA PHE A 145 -6.18 -14.70 -6.88
C PHE A 145 -5.53 -15.68 -5.90
N SER A 146 -6.27 -16.09 -4.88
CA SER A 146 -5.81 -16.96 -3.79
C SER A 146 -5.96 -18.46 -4.08
N SER A 147 -6.35 -18.88 -5.29
CA SER A 147 -6.82 -20.26 -5.60
C SER A 147 -5.90 -21.40 -5.15
N GLU A 148 -4.60 -21.17 -5.05
CA GLU A 148 -3.61 -22.17 -4.61
C GLU A 148 -3.10 -21.94 -3.18
N MET A 149 -3.61 -20.89 -2.51
CA MET A 149 -3.23 -20.51 -1.15
C MET A 149 -4.39 -20.76 -0.19
N PRO A 150 -4.13 -21.14 1.06
CA PRO A 150 -5.15 -21.12 2.08
C PRO A 150 -5.60 -19.67 2.32
N ASN A 151 -6.77 -19.49 2.94
CA ASN A 151 -7.19 -18.18 3.41
C ASN A 151 -6.22 -17.72 4.51
N VAL A 152 -5.36 -16.76 4.19
CA VAL A 152 -4.26 -16.30 5.04
C VAL A 152 -3.94 -14.84 4.75
N ALA A 153 -3.54 -14.10 5.77
CA ALA A 153 -3.12 -12.71 5.61
C ALA A 153 -1.86 -12.61 4.75
N VAL A 154 -1.95 -11.81 3.68
CA VAL A 154 -0.83 -11.48 2.78
C VAL A 154 -0.25 -10.14 3.20
N HIS A 155 1.02 -10.14 3.62
CA HIS A 155 1.68 -8.97 4.18
C HIS A 155 2.70 -8.33 3.23
N ASP A 156 3.26 -9.09 2.30
CA ASP A 156 4.21 -8.53 1.34
C ASP A 156 4.12 -9.22 -0.02
N LEU A 157 4.46 -8.46 -1.06
CA LEU A 157 4.43 -8.88 -2.46
C LEU A 157 5.67 -8.37 -3.18
N VAL A 158 6.30 -9.25 -3.95
CA VAL A 158 7.40 -8.86 -4.82
C VAL A 158 7.36 -9.64 -6.13
N ILE A 159 7.59 -8.96 -7.25
CA ILE A 159 7.77 -9.62 -8.55
C ILE A 159 9.26 -9.81 -8.78
N GLN A 160 9.67 -11.06 -9.02
CA GLN A 160 11.04 -11.37 -9.42
C GLN A 160 11.25 -10.95 -10.88
N PRO A 161 12.14 -9.97 -11.17
CA PRO A 161 12.13 -9.30 -12.49
C PRO A 161 12.52 -10.21 -13.66
N LYS A 162 13.38 -11.20 -13.43
CA LYS A 162 13.87 -12.11 -14.49
C LYS A 162 12.91 -13.24 -14.79
N ALA A 163 12.34 -13.85 -13.75
CA ALA A 163 11.42 -14.97 -13.88
C ALA A 163 9.97 -14.52 -14.07
N LYS A 164 9.67 -13.25 -13.77
CA LYS A 164 8.31 -12.67 -13.77
C LYS A 164 7.34 -13.42 -12.85
N GLU A 165 7.88 -13.96 -11.78
CA GLU A 165 7.15 -14.71 -10.77
C GLU A 165 6.75 -13.78 -9.64
N LEU A 166 5.48 -13.84 -9.22
CA LEU A 166 5.00 -13.16 -8.04
C LEU A 166 5.31 -13.99 -6.80
N ILE A 167 6.02 -13.40 -5.85
CA ILE A 167 6.30 -13.98 -4.55
C ILE A 167 5.38 -13.33 -3.52
N VAL A 168 4.67 -14.13 -2.78
CA VAL A 168 3.64 -13.73 -1.80
C VAL A 168 4.12 -14.07 -0.41
N GLY A 169 4.33 -13.05 0.41
CA GLY A 169 4.70 -13.20 1.82
C GLY A 169 3.45 -13.21 2.71
N THR A 170 3.25 -14.31 3.45
CA THR A 170 2.06 -14.49 4.31
C THR A 170 2.41 -14.45 5.79
N HIS A 171 1.42 -14.17 6.63
CA HIS A 171 1.59 -14.23 8.07
C HIS A 171 1.49 -15.68 8.58
N GLY A 172 2.62 -16.25 8.94
CA GLY A 172 2.70 -17.56 9.61
C GLY A 172 2.42 -18.79 8.74
N ARG A 173 2.25 -18.63 7.42
CA ARG A 173 1.94 -19.72 6.48
C ARG A 173 2.92 -19.81 5.30
N SER A 174 4.19 -19.38 5.51
CA SER A 174 5.25 -19.48 4.51
C SER A 174 5.17 -18.42 3.38
N LEU A 175 5.97 -18.65 2.36
CA LEU A 175 6.00 -17.88 1.11
C LEU A 175 5.39 -18.73 0.00
N TYR A 176 4.62 -18.09 -0.86
CA TYR A 176 4.07 -18.73 -2.07
C TYR A 176 4.68 -18.07 -3.30
N LYS A 177 4.80 -18.86 -4.35
CA LYS A 177 5.18 -18.43 -5.68
C LYS A 177 4.00 -18.66 -6.61
N VAL A 178 3.59 -17.63 -7.31
CA VAL A 178 2.43 -17.61 -8.20
C VAL A 178 2.85 -17.13 -9.59
#